data_e0d0dc395b6443ef6d603e1851fa8524
#
_entry.id   e0d0dc395b6443ef6d603e1851fa8524
#
_cell.length_a   1.000
_cell.length_b   1.000
_cell.length_c   1.000
_cell.angle_alpha   90.00
_cell.angle_beta   90.00
_cell.angle_gamma   90.00
#
_symmetry.space_group_name_H-M   'P 1'
#
loop_
_entity.id
_entity.type
_entity.pdbx_description
1 polymer ?
#
loop_
_entity_poly.entity_id
_entity_poly.type
_entity_poly.pdbx_seq_one_letter_code
_entity_poly.pdbx_strand_id
1 'polypeptide(L)'
;MPVITSTDLVLLHISTSKSAAISALPTGGGRYPFPLAQLLQQVVIDRLLLAGEHLRSGDHLLLSSQYRSAISRHYYAMYHAARAIVFAENRGDDYERHNVLPRNLPPTLPNSAARESELIDARLLRNQADYDTYPLNESEWATDARALAVTAANFLQECESFASTNGYI
;
A
#
# COMPACT_ATOMS: atom_id res chain seq x y z
N MET A 1 -15.15 -14.28 -12.93
CA MET A 1 -14.27 -14.16 -11.76
C MET A 1 -12.85 -14.49 -12.20
N PRO A 2 -11.81 -13.84 -11.65
CA PRO A 2 -10.43 -14.19 -11.98
C PRO A 2 -10.14 -15.64 -11.58
N VAL A 3 -9.30 -16.30 -12.35
CA VAL A 3 -8.82 -17.65 -12.01
C VAL A 3 -7.72 -17.52 -10.97
N ILE A 4 -7.92 -18.11 -9.80
CA ILE A 4 -6.97 -18.10 -8.69
C ILE A 4 -6.23 -19.43 -8.67
N THR A 5 -4.90 -19.41 -8.69
CA THR A 5 -4.07 -20.62 -8.59
C THR A 5 -3.90 -21.04 -7.12
N SER A 6 -3.39 -22.26 -6.90
CA SER A 6 -3.05 -22.71 -5.53
C SER A 6 -1.97 -21.84 -4.88
N THR A 7 -1.01 -21.33 -5.67
CA THR A 7 0.03 -20.41 -5.21
C THR A 7 -0.59 -19.08 -4.76
N ASP A 8 -1.53 -18.53 -5.55
CA ASP A 8 -2.24 -17.30 -5.19
C ASP A 8 -3.00 -17.46 -3.87
N LEU A 9 -3.61 -18.63 -3.62
CA LEU A 9 -4.30 -18.89 -2.35
C LEU A 9 -3.35 -18.89 -1.15
N VAL A 10 -2.15 -19.47 -1.31
CA VAL A 10 -1.12 -19.44 -0.25
C VAL A 10 -0.64 -18.01 0.00
N LEU A 11 -0.33 -17.26 -1.05
CA LEU A 11 0.09 -15.85 -0.95
C LEU A 11 -1.01 -14.99 -0.35
N LEU A 12 -2.27 -15.18 -0.75
CA LEU A 12 -3.41 -14.47 -0.19
C LEU A 12 -3.55 -14.73 1.31
N HIS A 13 -3.43 -16.00 1.73
CA HIS A 13 -3.48 -16.37 3.14
C HIS A 13 -2.36 -15.69 3.94
N ILE A 14 -1.11 -15.77 3.48
CA ILE A 14 0.04 -15.12 4.13
C ILE A 14 -0.14 -13.60 4.16
N SER A 15 -0.58 -12.99 3.06
CA SER A 15 -0.71 -11.54 2.93
C SER A 15 -1.75 -10.92 3.87
N THR A 16 -2.67 -11.71 4.40
CA THR A 16 -3.71 -11.27 5.33
C THR A 16 -3.52 -11.80 6.75
N SER A 17 -2.49 -12.62 6.98
CA SER A 17 -2.21 -13.21 8.29
C SER A 17 -1.49 -12.22 9.20
N LYS A 18 -1.81 -12.27 10.50
CA LYS A 18 -1.11 -11.51 11.52
C LYS A 18 0.26 -12.14 11.81
N SER A 19 1.20 -11.33 12.28
CA SER A 19 2.57 -11.75 12.58
C SER A 19 2.64 -12.95 13.52
N ALA A 20 1.78 -13.00 14.54
CA ALA A 20 1.69 -14.14 15.45
C ALA A 20 1.31 -15.45 14.74
N ALA A 21 0.37 -15.40 13.79
CA ALA A 21 -0.03 -16.57 13.02
C ALA A 21 1.08 -17.04 12.07
N ILE A 22 1.76 -16.09 11.42
CA ILE A 22 2.91 -16.39 10.55
C ILE A 22 4.06 -16.99 11.34
N SER A 23 4.36 -16.46 12.52
CA SER A 23 5.43 -16.97 13.40
C SER A 23 5.15 -18.38 13.94
N ALA A 24 3.88 -18.79 14.00
CA ALA A 24 3.48 -20.13 14.41
C ALA A 24 3.56 -21.17 13.28
N LEU A 25 3.86 -20.76 12.03
CA LEU A 25 4.00 -21.70 10.92
C LEU A 25 5.22 -22.61 11.13
N PRO A 26 5.11 -23.92 10.86
CA PRO A 26 6.22 -24.86 11.01
C PRO A 26 7.24 -24.62 9.88
N THR A 27 8.24 -23.78 10.15
CA THR A 27 9.35 -23.50 9.21
C THR A 27 10.56 -24.43 9.41
N GLY A 28 10.47 -25.35 10.39
CA GLY A 28 11.61 -26.12 10.87
C GLY A 28 12.07 -27.23 9.92
N GLY A 29 13.34 -27.55 10.08
CA GLY A 29 14.30 -28.45 9.48
C GLY A 29 13.88 -29.81 8.94
N GLY A 30 12.77 -29.90 8.25
CA GLY A 30 12.41 -31.09 7.47
C GLY A 30 13.19 -31.14 6.14
N ARG A 31 13.10 -32.29 5.47
CA ARG A 31 13.69 -32.49 4.13
C ARG A 31 13.21 -31.44 3.11
N TYR A 32 12.03 -30.84 3.35
CA TYR A 32 11.43 -29.79 2.51
C TYR A 32 10.93 -28.64 3.42
N PRO A 33 11.81 -27.69 3.77
CA PRO A 33 11.42 -26.56 4.60
C PRO A 33 10.38 -25.69 3.88
N PHE A 34 9.41 -25.19 4.64
CA PHE A 34 8.41 -24.27 4.08
C PHE A 34 9.10 -22.94 3.70
N PRO A 35 8.97 -22.43 2.47
CA PRO A 35 9.73 -21.29 1.96
C PRO A 35 9.14 -19.94 2.43
N LEU A 36 8.97 -19.78 3.76
CA LEU A 36 8.28 -18.64 4.34
C LEU A 36 8.94 -17.30 3.97
N ALA A 37 10.29 -17.25 3.98
CA ALA A 37 11.00 -16.01 3.68
C ALA A 37 10.70 -15.50 2.26
N GLN A 38 10.73 -16.41 1.28
CA GLN A 38 10.43 -16.09 -0.12
C GLN A 38 8.97 -15.68 -0.31
N LEU A 39 8.04 -16.32 0.42
CA LEU A 39 6.62 -15.97 0.35
C LEU A 39 6.33 -14.60 0.98
N LEU A 40 7.00 -14.25 2.08
CA LEU A 40 6.89 -12.91 2.68
C LEU A 40 7.43 -11.84 1.72
N GLN A 41 8.59 -12.10 1.13
CA GLN A 41 9.19 -11.22 0.11
C GLN A 41 8.24 -11.03 -1.09
N GLN A 42 7.67 -12.12 -1.60
CA GLN A 42 6.73 -12.06 -2.71
C GLN A 42 5.49 -11.21 -2.38
N VAL A 43 4.95 -11.32 -1.17
CA VAL A 43 3.83 -10.47 -0.72
C VAL A 43 4.20 -8.99 -0.72
N VAL A 44 5.42 -8.63 -0.33
CA VAL A 44 5.90 -7.23 -0.38
C VAL A 44 5.98 -6.74 -1.82
N ILE A 45 6.60 -7.53 -2.70
CA ILE A 45 6.70 -7.23 -4.14
C ILE A 45 5.31 -7.01 -4.75
N ASP A 46 4.38 -7.94 -4.53
CA ASP A 46 3.04 -7.89 -5.10
C ASP A 46 2.24 -6.67 -4.61
N ARG A 47 2.41 -6.27 -3.34
CA ARG A 47 1.77 -5.05 -2.82
C ARG A 47 2.36 -3.78 -3.42
N LEU A 48 3.67 -3.70 -3.64
CA LEU A 48 4.30 -2.57 -4.32
C LEU A 48 3.87 -2.50 -5.79
N LEU A 49 3.78 -3.65 -6.47
CA LEU A 49 3.24 -3.73 -7.83
C LEU A 49 1.78 -3.23 -7.87
N LEU A 50 0.93 -3.66 -6.93
CA LEU A 50 -0.45 -3.18 -6.83
C LEU A 50 -0.51 -1.67 -6.54
N ALA A 51 0.39 -1.14 -5.72
CA ALA A 51 0.51 0.30 -5.50
C ALA A 51 0.84 1.05 -6.79
N GLY A 52 1.77 0.54 -7.59
CA GLY A 52 2.10 1.07 -8.92
C GLY A 52 0.93 1.02 -9.90
N GLU A 53 0.11 -0.04 -9.88
CA GLU A 53 -1.12 -0.12 -10.69
C GLU A 53 -2.15 0.95 -10.29
N HIS A 54 -2.32 1.19 -8.98
CA HIS A 54 -3.18 2.26 -8.49
C HIS A 54 -2.66 3.63 -8.90
N LEU A 55 -1.33 3.88 -8.81
CA LEU A 55 -0.72 5.13 -9.23
C LEU A 55 -1.00 5.40 -10.71
N ARG A 56 -0.68 4.44 -11.61
CA ARG A 56 -0.94 4.56 -13.05
C ARG A 56 -2.42 4.79 -13.35
N SER A 57 -3.31 4.09 -12.66
CA SER A 57 -4.76 4.29 -12.81
C SER A 57 -5.18 5.69 -12.40
N GLY A 58 -4.61 6.23 -11.30
CA GLY A 58 -4.84 7.60 -10.84
C GLY A 58 -4.38 8.62 -11.87
N ASP A 59 -3.20 8.45 -12.46
CA ASP A 59 -2.66 9.33 -13.49
C ASP A 59 -3.55 9.36 -14.75
N HIS A 60 -4.05 8.21 -15.20
CA HIS A 60 -5.00 8.16 -16.32
C HIS A 60 -6.30 8.90 -16.03
N LEU A 61 -6.85 8.77 -14.83
CA LEU A 61 -8.04 9.50 -14.40
C LEU A 61 -7.78 10.99 -14.30
N LEU A 62 -6.61 11.39 -13.79
CA LEU A 62 -6.19 12.79 -13.71
C LEU A 62 -6.11 13.43 -15.10
N LEU A 63 -5.49 12.74 -16.08
CA LEU A 63 -5.42 13.18 -17.47
C LEU A 63 -6.79 13.30 -18.11
N SER A 64 -7.75 12.48 -17.70
CA SER A 64 -9.13 12.50 -18.15
C SER A 64 -10.02 13.48 -17.38
N SER A 65 -9.44 14.33 -16.53
CA SER A 65 -10.14 15.29 -15.67
C SER A 65 -11.17 14.68 -14.72
N GLN A 66 -11.00 13.40 -14.35
CA GLN A 66 -11.80 12.68 -13.36
C GLN A 66 -11.11 12.81 -11.98
N TYR A 67 -11.10 14.02 -11.44
CA TYR A 67 -10.24 14.40 -10.32
C TYR A 67 -10.57 13.66 -9.02
N ARG A 68 -11.85 13.52 -8.68
CA ARG A 68 -12.30 12.78 -7.48
C ARG A 68 -11.86 11.31 -7.54
N SER A 69 -12.06 10.68 -8.68
CA SER A 69 -11.63 9.29 -8.89
C SER A 69 -10.10 9.13 -8.89
N ALA A 70 -9.37 10.13 -9.43
CA ALA A 70 -7.92 10.17 -9.39
C ALA A 70 -7.39 10.25 -7.94
N ILE A 71 -7.99 11.12 -7.10
CA ILE A 71 -7.68 11.22 -5.66
C ILE A 71 -7.80 9.86 -4.99
N SER A 72 -8.90 9.15 -5.23
CA SER A 72 -9.13 7.83 -4.65
C SER A 72 -8.03 6.83 -5.04
N ARG A 73 -7.62 6.80 -6.31
CA ARG A 73 -6.57 5.89 -6.79
C ARG A 73 -5.20 6.25 -6.26
N HIS A 74 -4.82 7.53 -6.24
CA HIS A 74 -3.55 7.98 -5.67
C HIS A 74 -3.45 7.65 -4.18
N TYR A 75 -4.53 7.83 -3.41
CA TYR A 75 -4.57 7.38 -2.02
C TYR A 75 -4.33 5.87 -1.89
N TYR A 76 -4.97 5.03 -2.72
CA TYR A 76 -4.75 3.58 -2.66
C TYR A 76 -3.33 3.18 -3.06
N ALA A 77 -2.67 3.93 -3.95
CA ALA A 77 -1.25 3.74 -4.22
C ALA A 77 -0.42 3.92 -2.94
N MET A 78 -0.61 5.02 -2.22
CA MET A 78 0.08 5.29 -0.95
C MET A 78 -0.25 4.23 0.11
N TYR A 79 -1.52 3.86 0.24
CA TYR A 79 -1.97 2.85 1.21
C TYR A 79 -1.31 1.49 0.98
N HIS A 80 -1.27 1.00 -0.26
CA HIS A 80 -0.66 -0.30 -0.56
C HIS A 80 0.86 -0.26 -0.42
N ALA A 81 1.53 0.84 -0.77
CA ALA A 81 2.96 1.03 -0.56
C ALA A 81 3.32 1.03 0.94
N ALA A 82 2.58 1.79 1.75
CA ALA A 82 2.73 1.79 3.22
C ALA A 82 2.51 0.39 3.80
N ARG A 83 1.44 -0.29 3.38
CA ARG A 83 1.11 -1.63 3.86
C ARG A 83 2.16 -2.68 3.47
N ALA A 84 2.87 -2.49 2.34
CA ALA A 84 3.97 -3.36 1.94
C ALA A 84 5.14 -3.29 2.92
N ILE A 85 5.62 -2.08 3.23
CA ILE A 85 6.78 -1.89 4.13
C ILE A 85 6.44 -2.21 5.59
N VAL A 86 5.23 -1.87 6.05
CA VAL A 86 4.77 -2.22 7.41
C VAL A 86 4.63 -3.74 7.56
N PHE A 87 4.11 -4.43 6.55
CA PHE A 87 4.05 -5.88 6.53
C PHE A 87 5.46 -6.51 6.57
N ALA A 88 6.42 -5.97 5.82
CA ALA A 88 7.79 -6.46 5.80
C ALA A 88 8.44 -6.36 7.18
N GLU A 89 8.34 -5.20 7.85
CA GLU A 89 8.87 -4.95 9.18
C GLU A 89 8.25 -5.86 10.25
N ASN A 90 6.93 -5.97 10.26
CA ASN A 90 6.20 -6.74 11.26
C ASN A 90 6.12 -8.24 10.92
N ARG A 91 6.50 -8.63 9.70
CA ARG A 91 6.32 -9.98 9.17
C ARG A 91 4.86 -10.47 9.30
N GLY A 92 3.90 -9.55 9.06
CA GLY A 92 2.48 -9.83 9.18
C GLY A 92 1.62 -8.58 8.97
N ASP A 93 0.32 -8.81 8.75
CA ASP A 93 -0.67 -7.79 8.40
C ASP A 93 -1.42 -7.25 9.63
N ASP A 94 -0.67 -6.86 10.66
CA ASP A 94 -1.23 -6.46 11.95
C ASP A 94 -1.93 -5.11 11.92
N TYR A 95 -1.52 -4.24 11.00
CA TYR A 95 -1.92 -2.83 10.94
C TYR A 95 -2.64 -2.45 9.65
N GLU A 96 -3.44 -3.35 9.06
CA GLU A 96 -4.11 -3.18 7.77
C GLU A 96 -5.18 -2.07 7.74
N ARG A 97 -5.66 -1.63 8.90
CA ARG A 97 -6.73 -0.62 8.96
C ARG A 97 -6.24 0.75 8.52
N HIS A 98 -7.01 1.43 7.66
CA HIS A 98 -6.70 2.74 7.10
C HIS A 98 -6.39 3.85 8.12
N ASN A 99 -6.94 3.76 9.33
CA ASN A 99 -6.70 4.73 10.42
C ASN A 99 -5.56 4.32 11.36
N VAL A 100 -5.10 3.07 11.27
CA VAL A 100 -4.04 2.52 12.12
C VAL A 100 -2.70 2.50 11.38
N LEU A 101 -2.71 2.14 10.11
CA LEU A 101 -1.53 1.97 9.27
C LEU A 101 -0.57 3.18 9.30
N PRO A 102 -1.02 4.45 9.18
CA PRO A 102 -0.10 5.59 9.14
C PRO A 102 0.82 5.68 10.36
N ARG A 103 0.28 5.41 11.55
CA ARG A 103 1.01 5.48 12.83
C ARG A 103 1.97 4.31 13.06
N ASN A 104 1.99 3.35 12.16
CA ASN A 104 2.83 2.15 12.24
C ASN A 104 3.82 2.07 11.09
N LEU A 105 4.06 3.18 10.39
CA LEU A 105 5.17 3.27 9.45
C LEU A 105 6.50 3.03 10.18
N PRO A 106 7.46 2.31 9.56
CA PRO A 106 8.76 2.07 10.17
C PRO A 106 9.41 3.39 10.61
N PRO A 107 9.90 3.51 11.85
CA PRO A 107 10.58 4.73 12.31
C PRO A 107 11.90 4.99 11.56
N THR A 108 12.45 3.96 10.93
CA THR A 108 13.65 4.01 10.07
C THR A 108 13.35 4.43 8.63
N LEU A 109 12.06 4.54 8.25
CA LEU A 109 11.68 5.12 6.96
C LEU A 109 12.10 6.59 6.91
N PRO A 110 12.79 7.07 5.86
CA PRO A 110 13.13 8.47 5.71
C PRO A 110 11.89 9.36 5.88
N ASN A 111 12.03 10.42 6.67
CA ASN A 111 10.94 11.36 6.96
C ASN A 111 9.63 10.71 7.46
N SER A 112 9.72 9.62 8.23
CA SER A 112 8.57 8.82 8.68
C SER A 112 7.40 9.66 9.19
N ALA A 113 7.65 10.69 10.02
CA ALA A 113 6.60 11.57 10.55
C ALA A 113 5.89 12.39 9.43
N ALA A 114 6.63 12.85 8.41
CA ALA A 114 6.04 13.53 7.27
C ALA A 114 5.20 12.54 6.43
N ARG A 115 5.68 11.32 6.22
CA ARG A 115 4.97 10.25 5.51
C ARG A 115 3.70 9.83 6.24
N GLU A 116 3.72 9.79 7.58
CA GLU A 116 2.52 9.58 8.39
C GLU A 116 1.45 10.66 8.11
N SER A 117 1.84 11.94 8.18
CA SER A 117 0.94 13.06 7.92
C SER A 117 0.38 13.03 6.50
N GLU A 118 1.22 12.81 5.49
CA GLU A 118 0.80 12.72 4.09
C GLU A 118 -0.22 11.59 3.87
N LEU A 119 -0.03 10.43 4.48
CA LEU A 119 -0.96 9.30 4.35
C LEU A 119 -2.30 9.58 5.07
N ILE A 120 -2.27 10.28 6.21
CA ILE A 120 -3.48 10.72 6.92
C ILE A 120 -4.25 11.73 6.08
N ASP A 121 -3.57 12.76 5.54
CA ASP A 121 -4.19 13.82 4.73
C ASP A 121 -4.77 13.25 3.44
N ALA A 122 -4.04 12.36 2.77
CA ALA A 122 -4.51 11.66 1.58
C ALA A 122 -5.79 10.84 1.87
N ARG A 123 -5.87 10.18 3.03
CA ARG A 123 -7.08 9.45 3.45
C ARG A 123 -8.26 10.39 3.67
N LEU A 124 -8.04 11.53 4.31
CA LEU A 124 -9.09 12.51 4.56
C LEU A 124 -9.61 13.11 3.24
N LEU A 125 -8.70 13.50 2.36
CA LEU A 125 -9.04 14.01 1.03
C LEU A 125 -9.81 12.97 0.19
N ARG A 126 -9.37 11.71 0.22
CA ARG A 126 -10.07 10.59 -0.43
C ARG A 126 -11.49 10.41 0.13
N ASN A 127 -11.66 10.49 1.45
CA ASN A 127 -13.00 10.38 2.05
C ASN A 127 -13.91 11.51 1.57
N GLN A 128 -13.41 12.74 1.51
CA GLN A 128 -14.17 13.87 0.96
C GLN A 128 -14.51 13.62 -0.52
N ALA A 129 -13.53 13.22 -1.33
CA ALA A 129 -13.73 12.96 -2.76
C ALA A 129 -14.75 11.84 -3.03
N ASP A 130 -14.81 10.79 -2.21
CA ASP A 130 -15.70 9.65 -2.43
C ASP A 130 -17.10 9.85 -1.86
N TYR A 131 -17.25 10.59 -0.74
CA TYR A 131 -18.51 10.61 0.02
C TYR A 131 -19.17 11.97 0.11
N ASP A 132 -18.43 13.09 -0.02
CA ASP A 132 -19.05 14.41 0.03
C ASP A 132 -19.68 14.75 -1.32
N THR A 133 -20.94 15.18 -1.28
CA THR A 133 -21.66 15.57 -2.49
C THR A 133 -21.10 16.86 -3.10
N TYR A 134 -20.61 17.76 -2.28
CA TYR A 134 -20.15 19.09 -2.69
C TYR A 134 -18.64 19.26 -2.43
N PRO A 135 -17.94 20.07 -3.28
CA PRO A 135 -18.44 20.70 -4.50
C PRO A 135 -18.76 19.67 -5.59
N LEU A 136 -19.88 19.87 -6.30
CA LEU A 136 -20.32 18.98 -7.37
C LEU A 136 -19.48 19.15 -8.64
N ASN A 137 -18.93 20.35 -8.86
CA ASN A 137 -18.09 20.60 -10.01
C ASN A 137 -16.74 19.91 -9.87
N GLU A 138 -16.50 18.99 -10.79
CA GLU A 138 -15.26 18.17 -10.81
C GLU A 138 -13.98 19.02 -10.84
N SER A 139 -14.00 20.17 -11.53
CA SER A 139 -12.81 21.06 -11.64
C SER A 139 -12.35 21.67 -10.31
N GLU A 140 -13.20 21.76 -9.30
CA GLU A 140 -12.83 22.25 -7.98
C GLU A 140 -11.84 21.33 -7.27
N TRP A 141 -11.81 20.06 -7.63
CA TRP A 141 -10.88 19.05 -7.08
C TRP A 141 -9.54 19.00 -7.82
N ALA A 142 -9.39 19.75 -8.91
CA ALA A 142 -8.23 19.63 -9.80
C ALA A 142 -6.89 19.93 -9.11
N THR A 143 -6.85 20.93 -8.25
CA THR A 143 -5.62 21.33 -7.54
C THR A 143 -5.18 20.25 -6.57
N ASP A 144 -6.10 19.76 -5.76
CA ASP A 144 -5.83 18.72 -4.75
C ASP A 144 -5.46 17.40 -5.42
N ALA A 145 -6.14 17.03 -6.51
CA ALA A 145 -5.84 15.82 -7.27
C ALA A 145 -4.41 15.84 -7.84
N ARG A 146 -3.98 16.99 -8.41
CA ARG A 146 -2.61 17.14 -8.94
C ARG A 146 -1.56 17.12 -7.83
N ALA A 147 -1.81 17.79 -6.72
CA ALA A 147 -0.91 17.78 -5.57
C ALA A 147 -0.75 16.35 -5.01
N LEU A 148 -1.86 15.63 -4.83
CA LEU A 148 -1.84 14.28 -4.33
C LEU A 148 -1.13 13.30 -5.30
N ALA A 149 -1.25 13.49 -6.62
CA ALA A 149 -0.53 12.68 -7.60
C ALA A 149 0.99 12.73 -7.40
N VAL A 150 1.53 13.95 -7.20
CA VAL A 150 2.96 14.14 -6.92
C VAL A 150 3.36 13.50 -5.59
N THR A 151 2.57 13.72 -4.55
CA THR A 151 2.80 13.12 -3.23
C THR A 151 2.78 11.59 -3.30
N ALA A 152 1.81 10.99 -4.00
CA ALA A 152 1.68 9.55 -4.13
C ALA A 152 2.85 8.91 -4.89
N ALA A 153 3.33 9.57 -5.96
CA ALA A 153 4.49 9.10 -6.70
C ALA A 153 5.76 9.10 -5.84
N ASN A 154 6.03 10.18 -5.11
CA ASN A 154 7.17 10.29 -4.20
C ASN A 154 7.08 9.28 -3.05
N PHE A 155 5.89 9.11 -2.49
CA PHE A 155 5.64 8.16 -1.40
C PHE A 155 5.92 6.72 -1.84
N LEU A 156 5.41 6.30 -3.00
CA LEU A 156 5.67 4.97 -3.55
C LEU A 156 7.17 4.76 -3.79
N GLN A 157 7.85 5.69 -4.45
CA GLN A 157 9.28 5.62 -4.73
C GLN A 157 10.10 5.46 -3.44
N GLU A 158 9.73 6.16 -2.37
CA GLU A 158 10.45 6.06 -1.10
C GLU A 158 10.20 4.70 -0.41
N CYS A 159 8.97 4.16 -0.48
CA CYS A 159 8.67 2.83 0.01
C CYS A 159 9.43 1.73 -0.77
N GLU A 160 9.53 1.84 -2.09
CA GLU A 160 10.31 0.92 -2.93
C GLU A 160 11.80 0.97 -2.58
N SER A 161 12.35 2.18 -2.45
CA SER A 161 13.75 2.39 -2.05
C SER A 161 14.03 1.82 -0.66
N PHE A 162 13.11 2.04 0.29
CA PHE A 162 13.21 1.48 1.65
C PHE A 162 13.17 -0.05 1.63
N ALA A 163 12.24 -0.64 0.88
CA ALA A 163 12.12 -2.09 0.76
C ALA A 163 13.38 -2.72 0.17
N SER A 164 13.93 -2.12 -0.89
CA SER A 164 15.18 -2.58 -1.53
C SER A 164 16.39 -2.45 -0.59
N THR A 165 16.54 -1.31 0.08
CA THR A 165 17.68 -1.05 0.98
C THR A 165 17.70 -2.00 2.18
N ASN A 166 16.53 -2.43 2.66
CA ASN A 166 16.40 -3.33 3.80
C ASN A 166 16.30 -4.82 3.40
N GLY A 167 16.42 -5.14 2.11
CA GLY A 167 16.41 -6.53 1.61
C GLY A 167 15.02 -7.18 1.69
N TYR A 168 13.96 -6.40 1.62
CA TYR A 168 12.57 -6.90 1.60
C TYR A 168 12.10 -7.27 0.20
N ILE A 169 12.82 -6.80 -0.82
CA ILE A 169 12.64 -7.14 -2.24
C ILE A 169 13.98 -7.37 -2.92
#